data_49db7642bedf91cbf4e1ebaf6a4408f5
#
_entry.id   49db7642bedf91cbf4e1ebaf6a4408f5
#
_cell.length_a   1.000
_cell.length_b   1.000
_cell.length_c   1.000
_cell.angle_alpha   90.00
_cell.angle_beta   90.00
_cell.angle_gamma   90.00
#
_symmetry.space_group_name_H-M   'P 1'
#
loop_
_entity.id
_entity.type
_entity.pdbx_description
1 polymer ?
#
loop_
_entity_poly.entity_id
_entity_poly.type
_entity_poly.pdbx_seq_one_letter_code
_entity_poly.pdbx_strand_id
1 'polypeptide(L)'
;MMLLTTGTVLAVVILATVFYSSAQRMSEKKAATFVHSMLVQLGDSLDRIGNEMSYLGSALHSNEVLQQYYHAPTAIQRMQYGKSFIDFTSSLLNHSTTVSHIVIVNNDQSILSPTERNIIALDTLDSKYHLFESDNLSSGFYGPAFDTFTNINFFAYVQPVYNTRQGARFRQKLGTCVIFARLDLLQSTLRSALPTPGAALMLIEQDEQIILCCDADGNTLSLLPESFCSDMADGLQHSLTLNKTTYLTDSLLLSSMGW
;
A
#
# COMPACT_ATOMS: atom_id res chain seq x y z
N MET A 1 -9.63 68.84 -11.86
CA MET A 1 -9.21 68.08 -10.71
C MET A 1 -9.87 66.70 -10.60
N MET A 2 -11.17 66.51 -10.85
CA MET A 2 -11.89 65.25 -10.81
C MET A 2 -11.37 64.16 -11.75
N LEU A 3 -10.95 64.49 -12.97
CA LEU A 3 -10.44 63.53 -13.96
C LEU A 3 -9.07 62.89 -13.58
N LEU A 4 -8.23 63.64 -12.87
CA LEU A 4 -6.91 63.15 -12.43
C LEU A 4 -7.04 62.15 -11.26
N THR A 5 -7.98 62.38 -10.37
CA THR A 5 -8.25 61.50 -9.21
C THR A 5 -8.90 60.19 -9.65
N THR A 6 -9.79 60.19 -10.60
CA THR A 6 -10.38 58.97 -11.15
C THR A 6 -9.35 58.12 -11.94
N GLY A 7 -8.42 58.75 -12.68
CA GLY A 7 -7.34 58.02 -13.35
C GLY A 7 -6.35 57.34 -12.39
N THR A 8 -5.99 58.02 -11.30
CA THR A 8 -5.10 57.42 -10.27
C THR A 8 -5.76 56.27 -9.52
N VAL A 9 -7.04 56.39 -9.15
CA VAL A 9 -7.79 55.32 -8.49
C VAL A 9 -7.91 54.08 -9.38
N LEU A 10 -8.23 54.29 -10.68
CA LEU A 10 -8.31 53.20 -11.65
C LEU A 10 -6.98 52.47 -11.82
N ALA A 11 -5.87 53.22 -11.92
CA ALA A 11 -4.52 52.66 -12.03
C ALA A 11 -4.15 51.83 -10.81
N VAL A 12 -4.47 52.29 -9.60
CA VAL A 12 -4.24 51.55 -8.33
C VAL A 12 -5.06 50.28 -8.29
N VAL A 13 -6.33 50.30 -8.69
CA VAL A 13 -7.19 49.11 -8.71
C VAL A 13 -6.66 48.09 -9.72
N ILE A 14 -6.25 48.51 -10.92
CA ILE A 14 -5.65 47.60 -11.92
C ILE A 14 -4.35 46.96 -11.36
N LEU A 15 -3.45 47.78 -10.80
CA LEU A 15 -2.22 47.29 -10.19
C LEU A 15 -2.47 46.29 -9.06
N ALA A 16 -3.40 46.61 -8.17
CA ALA A 16 -3.80 45.72 -7.07
C ALA A 16 -4.37 44.40 -7.59
N THR A 17 -5.20 44.43 -8.65
CA THR A 17 -5.79 43.20 -9.22
C THR A 17 -4.72 42.36 -9.92
N VAL A 18 -3.79 42.98 -10.66
CA VAL A 18 -2.65 42.25 -11.28
C VAL A 18 -1.73 41.66 -10.23
N PHE A 19 -1.42 42.41 -9.17
CA PHE A 19 -0.57 41.92 -8.08
C PHE A 19 -1.25 40.77 -7.33
N TYR A 20 -2.54 40.91 -7.02
CA TYR A 20 -3.30 39.85 -6.35
C TYR A 20 -3.35 38.57 -7.19
N SER A 21 -3.69 38.70 -8.50
CA SER A 21 -3.73 37.52 -9.38
C SER A 21 -2.36 36.85 -9.55
N SER A 22 -1.28 37.65 -9.60
CA SER A 22 0.09 37.14 -9.69
C SER A 22 0.50 36.42 -8.38
N ALA A 23 0.17 37.00 -7.23
CA ALA A 23 0.44 36.41 -5.92
C ALA A 23 -0.33 35.10 -5.71
N GLN A 24 -1.60 35.07 -6.13
CA GLN A 24 -2.43 33.85 -6.08
C GLN A 24 -1.83 32.75 -6.97
N ARG A 25 -1.50 33.03 -8.21
CA ARG A 25 -0.87 32.05 -9.12
C ARG A 25 0.46 31.52 -8.57
N MET A 26 1.27 32.40 -7.97
CA MET A 26 2.53 32.00 -7.36
C MET A 26 2.29 31.08 -6.14
N SER A 27 1.28 31.39 -5.32
CA SER A 27 0.91 30.58 -4.16
C SER A 27 0.40 29.20 -4.59
N GLU A 28 -0.48 29.14 -5.59
CA GLU A 28 -1.00 27.89 -6.18
C GLU A 28 0.15 27.04 -6.75
N LYS A 29 1.06 27.64 -7.51
CA LYS A 29 2.22 26.93 -8.06
C LYS A 29 3.14 26.38 -6.97
N LYS A 30 3.39 27.14 -5.90
CA LYS A 30 4.20 26.68 -4.78
C LYS A 30 3.50 25.53 -4.02
N ALA A 31 2.19 25.64 -3.80
CA ALA A 31 1.40 24.58 -3.16
C ALA A 31 1.43 23.31 -4.01
N ALA A 32 1.24 23.42 -5.33
CA ALA A 32 1.32 22.28 -6.25
C ALA A 32 2.69 21.59 -6.22
N THR A 33 3.78 22.37 -6.28
CA THR A 33 5.14 21.80 -6.19
C THR A 33 5.38 21.12 -4.85
N PHE A 34 4.86 21.69 -3.77
CA PHE A 34 4.99 21.11 -2.43
C PHE A 34 4.22 19.79 -2.32
N VAL A 35 2.95 19.76 -2.77
CA VAL A 35 2.13 18.53 -2.79
C VAL A 35 2.79 17.45 -3.61
N HIS A 36 3.28 17.78 -4.81
CA HIS A 36 3.99 16.83 -5.67
C HIS A 36 5.24 16.25 -4.99
N SER A 37 6.10 17.11 -4.43
CA SER A 37 7.32 16.64 -3.75
C SER A 37 7.02 15.73 -2.56
N MET A 38 5.95 16.02 -1.84
CA MET A 38 5.49 15.21 -0.72
C MET A 38 4.92 13.88 -1.19
N LEU A 39 4.13 13.88 -2.27
CA LEU A 39 3.60 12.66 -2.88
C LEU A 39 4.73 11.73 -3.35
N VAL A 40 5.76 12.27 -4.01
CA VAL A 40 6.96 11.51 -4.40
C VAL A 40 7.66 10.91 -3.18
N GLN A 41 7.86 11.68 -2.12
CA GLN A 41 8.52 11.18 -0.90
C GLN A 41 7.70 10.08 -0.20
N LEU A 42 6.38 10.19 -0.22
CA LEU A 42 5.49 9.14 0.27
C LEU A 42 5.54 7.91 -0.62
N GLY A 43 5.50 8.09 -1.94
CA GLY A 43 5.63 7.01 -2.91
C GLY A 43 6.91 6.22 -2.71
N ASP A 44 8.06 6.88 -2.58
CA ASP A 44 9.34 6.24 -2.28
C ASP A 44 9.31 5.42 -0.98
N SER A 45 8.58 5.91 0.02
CA SER A 45 8.43 5.20 1.29
C SER A 45 7.56 3.95 1.15
N LEU A 46 6.47 4.02 0.38
CA LEU A 46 5.60 2.90 0.07
C LEU A 46 6.29 1.86 -0.82
N ASP A 47 6.98 2.31 -1.86
CA ASP A 47 7.76 1.43 -2.73
C ASP A 47 8.86 0.69 -1.95
N ARG A 48 9.47 1.33 -0.95
CA ARG A 48 10.42 0.65 -0.06
C ARG A 48 9.76 -0.46 0.74
N ILE A 49 8.54 -0.25 1.24
CA ILE A 49 7.77 -1.27 1.96
C ILE A 49 7.44 -2.44 1.02
N GLY A 50 6.95 -2.14 -0.18
CA GLY A 50 6.65 -3.15 -1.19
C GLY A 50 7.87 -3.97 -1.58
N ASN A 51 8.99 -3.32 -1.78
CA ASN A 51 10.27 -3.99 -2.09
C ASN A 51 10.76 -4.86 -0.93
N GLU A 52 10.62 -4.41 0.33
CA GLU A 52 10.96 -5.21 1.51
C GLU A 52 10.12 -6.49 1.57
N MET A 53 8.79 -6.39 1.40
CA MET A 53 7.90 -7.54 1.42
C MET A 53 8.19 -8.52 0.27
N SER A 54 8.40 -8.03 -0.94
CA SER A 54 8.74 -8.82 -2.11
C SER A 54 10.09 -9.53 -1.95
N TYR A 55 11.09 -8.82 -1.41
CA TYR A 55 12.39 -9.42 -1.09
C TYR A 55 12.27 -10.54 -0.03
N LEU A 56 11.51 -10.31 1.04
CA LEU A 56 11.23 -11.32 2.05
C LEU A 56 10.51 -12.52 1.46
N GLY A 57 9.52 -12.32 0.60
CA GLY A 57 8.82 -13.40 -0.10
C GLY A 57 9.78 -14.26 -0.93
N SER A 58 10.65 -13.63 -1.68
CA SER A 58 11.67 -14.31 -2.49
C SER A 58 12.70 -15.07 -1.64
N ALA A 59 13.13 -14.47 -0.52
CA ALA A 59 14.04 -15.10 0.43
C ALA A 59 13.41 -16.31 1.12
N LEU A 60 12.14 -16.21 1.49
CA LEU A 60 11.38 -17.30 2.10
C LEU A 60 11.10 -18.42 1.09
N HIS A 61 10.76 -18.08 -0.16
CA HIS A 61 10.58 -19.06 -1.23
C HIS A 61 11.82 -19.96 -1.42
N SER A 62 13.01 -19.38 -1.39
CA SER A 62 14.28 -20.08 -1.58
C SER A 62 14.92 -20.61 -0.27
N ASN A 63 14.25 -20.42 0.87
CA ASN A 63 14.80 -20.78 2.18
C ASN A 63 15.01 -22.29 2.29
N GLU A 64 16.26 -22.70 2.60
CA GLU A 64 16.63 -24.11 2.67
C GLU A 64 15.88 -24.87 3.77
N VAL A 65 15.63 -24.26 4.92
CA VAL A 65 14.90 -24.89 6.04
C VAL A 65 13.46 -25.17 5.64
N LEU A 66 12.81 -24.22 4.92
CA LEU A 66 11.47 -24.43 4.38
C LEU A 66 11.44 -25.55 3.34
N GLN A 67 12.44 -25.62 2.46
CA GLN A 67 12.56 -26.71 1.49
C GLN A 67 12.79 -28.07 2.19
N GLN A 68 13.60 -28.10 3.27
CA GLN A 68 13.80 -29.30 4.09
C GLN A 68 12.51 -29.72 4.80
N TYR A 69 11.72 -28.80 5.28
CA TYR A 69 10.40 -29.07 5.87
C TYR A 69 9.49 -29.84 4.91
N TYR A 70 9.41 -29.40 3.66
CA TYR A 70 8.56 -30.06 2.65
C TYR A 70 9.10 -31.42 2.20
N HIS A 71 10.40 -31.64 2.28
CA HIS A 71 11.04 -32.90 1.86
C HIS A 71 11.37 -33.83 3.00
N ALA A 72 10.96 -33.50 4.22
CA ALA A 72 11.23 -34.30 5.40
C ALA A 72 10.60 -35.71 5.28
N PRO A 73 11.37 -36.79 5.36
CA PRO A 73 10.87 -38.15 5.20
C PRO A 73 10.04 -38.64 6.39
N THR A 74 10.18 -38.00 7.55
CA THR A 74 9.45 -38.37 8.75
C THR A 74 8.71 -37.21 9.39
N ALA A 75 7.61 -37.47 10.09
CA ALA A 75 6.85 -36.44 10.82
C ALA A 75 7.71 -35.72 11.88
N ILE A 76 8.64 -36.42 12.52
CA ILE A 76 9.53 -35.81 13.52
C ILE A 76 10.46 -34.79 12.87
N GLN A 77 11.08 -35.13 11.75
CA GLN A 77 11.94 -34.20 11.03
C GLN A 77 11.14 -33.01 10.46
N ARG A 78 9.94 -33.25 9.93
CA ARG A 78 9.05 -32.18 9.49
C ARG A 78 8.75 -31.19 10.63
N MET A 79 8.45 -31.71 11.83
CA MET A 79 8.20 -30.86 13.00
C MET A 79 9.46 -30.09 13.42
N GLN A 80 10.65 -30.69 13.38
CA GLN A 80 11.92 -30.01 13.70
C GLN A 80 12.23 -28.87 12.70
N TYR A 81 12.12 -29.14 11.39
CA TYR A 81 12.33 -28.10 10.38
C TYR A 81 11.25 -27.01 10.45
N GLY A 82 9.99 -27.38 10.71
CA GLY A 82 8.92 -26.43 10.93
C GLY A 82 9.21 -25.49 12.09
N LYS A 83 9.67 -26.00 13.22
CA LYS A 83 10.09 -25.19 14.36
C LYS A 83 11.25 -24.26 14.00
N SER A 84 12.30 -24.80 13.35
CA SER A 84 13.45 -23.97 12.93
C SER A 84 13.04 -22.87 11.96
N PHE A 85 12.08 -23.14 11.08
CA PHE A 85 11.53 -22.11 10.18
C PHE A 85 10.72 -21.06 10.95
N ILE A 86 9.92 -21.46 11.93
CA ILE A 86 9.18 -20.54 12.82
C ILE A 86 10.14 -19.64 13.59
N ASP A 87 11.22 -20.18 14.15
CA ASP A 87 12.24 -19.42 14.86
C ASP A 87 12.93 -18.41 13.92
N PHE A 88 13.24 -18.83 12.71
CA PHE A 88 13.80 -17.96 11.66
C PHE A 88 12.85 -16.81 11.29
N THR A 89 11.58 -17.12 11.00
CA THR A 89 10.58 -16.09 10.65
C THR A 89 10.27 -15.15 11.82
N SER A 90 10.26 -15.66 13.05
CA SER A 90 10.13 -14.82 14.26
C SER A 90 11.29 -13.83 14.38
N SER A 91 12.51 -14.27 14.08
CA SER A 91 13.68 -13.38 14.06
C SER A 91 13.55 -12.29 13.00
N LEU A 92 13.07 -12.61 11.80
CA LEU A 92 12.82 -11.62 10.75
C LEU A 92 11.77 -10.59 11.18
N LEU A 93 10.66 -11.03 11.77
CA LEU A 93 9.60 -10.16 12.24
C LEU A 93 10.07 -9.20 13.35
N ASN A 94 10.92 -9.66 14.26
CA ASN A 94 11.47 -8.82 15.32
C ASN A 94 12.36 -7.67 14.80
N HIS A 95 12.89 -7.78 13.60
CA HIS A 95 13.73 -6.76 12.96
C HIS A 95 12.97 -5.89 11.95
N SER A 96 11.79 -6.30 11.53
CA SER A 96 10.96 -5.51 10.62
C SER A 96 10.04 -4.55 11.39
N THR A 97 10.01 -3.31 10.94
CA THR A 97 9.03 -2.31 11.45
C THR A 97 7.75 -2.29 10.64
N THR A 98 7.76 -2.95 9.49
CA THR A 98 6.70 -2.86 8.47
C THR A 98 5.88 -4.15 8.44
N VAL A 99 6.57 -5.29 8.40
CA VAL A 99 5.93 -6.60 8.34
C VAL A 99 5.44 -7.01 9.72
N SER A 100 4.17 -7.35 9.81
CA SER A 100 3.55 -7.77 11.06
C SER A 100 3.52 -9.29 11.22
N HIS A 101 3.31 -10.00 10.12
CA HIS A 101 3.14 -11.47 10.15
C HIS A 101 3.63 -12.12 8.87
N ILE A 102 4.12 -13.34 9.01
CA ILE A 102 4.51 -14.24 7.93
C ILE A 102 3.77 -15.55 8.14
N VAL A 103 3.06 -16.01 7.13
CA VAL A 103 2.28 -17.25 7.15
C VAL A 103 2.62 -18.08 5.93
N ILE A 104 2.87 -19.36 6.10
CA ILE A 104 2.94 -20.32 5.01
C ILE A 104 1.68 -21.18 5.06
N VAL A 105 0.92 -21.16 4.00
CA VAL A 105 -0.22 -22.05 3.78
C VAL A 105 0.23 -23.20 2.89
N ASN A 106 0.23 -24.41 3.43
CA ASN A 106 0.63 -25.61 2.71
C ASN A 106 -0.50 -26.06 1.75
N ASN A 107 -0.20 -26.89 0.75
CA ASN A 107 -1.21 -27.43 -0.17
C ASN A 107 -2.28 -28.29 0.54
N ASP A 108 -2.00 -28.83 1.72
CA ASP A 108 -2.96 -29.54 2.56
C ASP A 108 -3.76 -28.60 3.50
N GLN A 109 -3.68 -27.29 3.24
CA GLN A 109 -4.29 -26.21 4.03
C GLN A 109 -3.77 -26.09 5.47
N SER A 110 -2.75 -26.88 5.85
CA SER A 110 -2.10 -26.68 7.13
C SER A 110 -1.27 -25.40 7.12
N ILE A 111 -1.24 -24.70 8.26
CA ILE A 111 -0.60 -23.39 8.41
C ILE A 111 0.69 -23.53 9.21
N LEU A 112 1.76 -22.93 8.69
CA LEU A 112 3.02 -22.76 9.38
C LEU A 112 3.24 -21.27 9.63
N SER A 113 3.14 -20.83 10.87
CA SER A 113 3.26 -19.44 11.28
C SER A 113 3.89 -19.30 12.65
N PRO A 114 4.70 -18.26 12.91
CA PRO A 114 5.20 -17.95 14.25
C PRO A 114 4.12 -17.47 15.22
N THR A 115 2.95 -17.07 14.71
CA THR A 115 1.84 -16.55 15.51
C THR A 115 0.55 -17.26 15.15
N GLU A 116 -0.15 -17.79 16.15
CA GLU A 116 -1.43 -18.50 15.96
C GLU A 116 -2.61 -17.56 15.62
N ARG A 117 -2.40 -16.24 15.67
CA ARG A 117 -3.48 -15.23 15.72
C ARG A 117 -4.02 -14.76 14.38
N ASN A 118 -3.50 -15.22 13.22
CA ASN A 118 -3.80 -14.52 11.95
C ASN A 118 -4.60 -15.30 10.91
N ILE A 119 -5.36 -16.26 11.35
CA ILE A 119 -6.19 -17.06 10.46
C ILE A 119 -7.31 -16.22 9.83
N ILE A 120 -7.86 -15.25 10.57
CA ILE A 120 -9.03 -14.46 10.10
C ILE A 120 -8.68 -13.53 8.93
N ALA A 121 -7.54 -12.82 9.00
CA ALA A 121 -7.11 -11.97 7.88
C ALA A 121 -6.78 -12.80 6.63
N LEU A 122 -6.25 -14.01 6.84
CA LEU A 122 -5.96 -14.98 5.79
C LEU A 122 -7.25 -15.47 5.12
N ASP A 123 -8.25 -15.85 5.91
CA ASP A 123 -9.56 -16.28 5.42
C ASP A 123 -10.28 -15.16 4.65
N THR A 124 -10.15 -13.92 5.12
CA THR A 124 -10.71 -12.75 4.42
C THR A 124 -10.04 -12.52 3.07
N LEU A 125 -8.73 -12.65 2.99
CA LEU A 125 -7.98 -12.56 1.73
C LEU A 125 -8.36 -13.69 0.77
N ASP A 126 -8.40 -14.92 1.26
CA ASP A 126 -8.71 -16.08 0.42
C ASP A 126 -10.15 -16.01 -0.10
N SER A 127 -11.10 -15.61 0.73
CA SER A 127 -12.51 -15.45 0.30
C SER A 127 -12.69 -14.40 -0.79
N LYS A 128 -11.82 -13.35 -0.80
CA LYS A 128 -11.87 -12.28 -1.79
C LYS A 128 -11.13 -12.61 -3.08
N TYR A 129 -9.95 -13.24 -2.95
CA TYR A 129 -9.01 -13.39 -4.07
C TYR A 129 -8.75 -14.84 -4.49
N HIS A 130 -9.34 -15.84 -3.80
CA HIS A 130 -9.18 -17.28 -4.10
C HIS A 130 -7.70 -17.71 -4.21
N LEU A 131 -6.88 -17.25 -3.27
CA LEU A 131 -5.42 -17.36 -3.30
C LEU A 131 -4.91 -18.81 -3.22
N PHE A 132 -5.66 -19.68 -2.53
CA PHE A 132 -5.22 -21.04 -2.25
C PHE A 132 -5.78 -22.08 -3.21
N GLU A 133 -6.82 -21.73 -3.97
CA GLU A 133 -7.47 -22.62 -4.95
C GLU A 133 -6.75 -22.64 -6.30
N SER A 134 -5.96 -21.60 -6.62
CA SER A 134 -5.34 -21.43 -7.91
C SER A 134 -3.92 -22.04 -7.98
N ASP A 135 -3.74 -23.01 -8.88
CA ASP A 135 -2.40 -23.53 -9.21
C ASP A 135 -1.51 -22.49 -9.93
N ASN A 136 -2.12 -21.48 -10.53
CA ASN A 136 -1.45 -20.43 -11.32
C ASN A 136 -1.35 -19.10 -10.57
N LEU A 137 -1.31 -19.11 -9.24
CA LEU A 137 -1.14 -17.91 -8.46
C LEU A 137 0.17 -17.19 -8.82
N SER A 138 0.07 -15.96 -9.25
CA SER A 138 1.24 -15.08 -9.41
C SER A 138 1.60 -14.41 -8.08
N SER A 139 2.87 -14.08 -7.89
CA SER A 139 3.26 -13.24 -6.78
C SER A 139 2.70 -11.82 -6.97
N GLY A 140 2.24 -11.21 -5.89
CA GLY A 140 1.65 -9.88 -5.96
C GLY A 140 1.16 -9.36 -4.61
N PHE A 141 0.69 -8.12 -4.63
CA PHE A 141 0.08 -7.47 -3.47
C PHE A 141 -1.43 -7.62 -3.53
N TYR A 142 -2.02 -7.85 -2.36
CA TYR A 142 -3.45 -8.09 -2.18
C TYR A 142 -3.94 -7.37 -0.92
N GLY A 143 -5.11 -6.81 -0.99
CA GLY A 143 -5.73 -6.16 0.17
C GLY A 143 -6.79 -5.14 -0.22
N PRO A 144 -7.37 -4.43 0.74
CA PRO A 144 -7.22 -4.65 2.17
C PRO A 144 -7.92 -5.91 2.66
N ALA A 145 -7.40 -6.51 3.72
CA ALA A 145 -8.04 -7.56 4.49
C ALA A 145 -8.27 -7.08 5.92
N PHE A 146 -9.47 -7.25 6.42
CA PHE A 146 -9.85 -6.80 7.75
C PHE A 146 -9.82 -7.98 8.73
N ASP A 147 -9.02 -7.85 9.76
CA ASP A 147 -9.04 -8.77 10.90
C ASP A 147 -10.05 -8.28 11.95
N THR A 148 -11.17 -8.98 12.06
CA THR A 148 -12.25 -8.64 12.98
C THR A 148 -11.87 -8.81 14.44
N PHE A 149 -10.86 -9.61 14.75
CA PHE A 149 -10.42 -9.84 16.12
C PHE A 149 -9.53 -8.70 16.65
N THR A 150 -8.59 -8.25 15.83
CA THR A 150 -7.69 -7.14 16.19
C THR A 150 -8.25 -5.78 15.80
N ASN A 151 -9.32 -5.74 15.01
CA ASN A 151 -9.89 -4.53 14.42
C ASN A 151 -8.87 -3.73 13.58
N ILE A 152 -8.00 -4.43 12.86
CA ILE A 152 -6.93 -3.86 12.07
C ILE A 152 -7.08 -4.28 10.62
N ASN A 153 -6.85 -3.36 9.70
CA ASN A 153 -6.70 -3.64 8.29
C ASN A 153 -5.25 -4.00 7.96
N PHE A 154 -5.10 -5.00 7.10
CA PHE A 154 -3.82 -5.46 6.58
C PHE A 154 -3.84 -5.39 5.05
N PHE A 155 -2.67 -5.25 4.45
CA PHE A 155 -2.41 -5.69 3.10
C PHE A 155 -1.36 -6.79 3.11
N ALA A 156 -1.32 -7.59 2.07
CA ALA A 156 -0.46 -8.75 2.02
C ALA A 156 0.31 -8.82 0.71
N TYR A 157 1.56 -9.26 0.79
CA TYR A 157 2.29 -9.78 -0.35
C TYR A 157 2.19 -11.30 -0.35
N VAL A 158 1.75 -11.85 -1.46
CA VAL A 158 1.56 -13.29 -1.64
C VAL A 158 2.60 -13.82 -2.61
N GLN A 159 3.28 -14.88 -2.21
CA GLN A 159 4.33 -15.53 -2.99
C GLN A 159 4.10 -17.04 -2.99
N PRO A 160 3.84 -17.68 -4.15
CA PRO A 160 3.79 -19.14 -4.23
C PRO A 160 5.17 -19.74 -3.94
N VAL A 161 5.19 -20.79 -3.15
CA VAL A 161 6.40 -21.52 -2.79
C VAL A 161 6.50 -22.76 -3.67
N TYR A 162 7.57 -22.85 -4.44
CA TYR A 162 7.82 -23.98 -5.33
C TYR A 162 8.99 -24.83 -4.83
N ASN A 163 8.99 -26.08 -5.22
CA ASN A 163 10.12 -26.97 -5.02
C ASN A 163 11.33 -26.50 -5.87
N THR A 164 12.41 -26.11 -5.19
CA THR A 164 13.65 -25.67 -5.82
C THR A 164 14.66 -26.79 -6.02
N ARG A 165 14.44 -27.98 -5.44
CA ARG A 165 15.33 -29.11 -5.58
C ARG A 165 15.15 -29.80 -6.93
N GLN A 166 16.29 -30.16 -7.55
CA GLN A 166 16.29 -30.91 -8.81
C GLN A 166 15.65 -32.29 -8.64
N GLY A 167 14.82 -32.70 -9.60
CA GLY A 167 14.17 -34.00 -9.62
C GLY A 167 12.78 -33.93 -10.26
N ALA A 168 12.03 -35.03 -10.19
CA ALA A 168 10.72 -35.19 -10.83
C ALA A 168 9.64 -34.20 -10.33
N ARG A 169 9.85 -33.60 -9.16
CA ARG A 169 8.95 -32.60 -8.57
C ARG A 169 9.49 -31.17 -8.62
N PHE A 170 10.47 -30.91 -9.48
CA PHE A 170 11.00 -29.59 -9.69
C PHE A 170 9.89 -28.61 -10.15
N ARG A 171 9.81 -27.44 -9.55
CA ARG A 171 8.75 -26.44 -9.76
C ARG A 171 7.32 -26.87 -9.36
N GLN A 172 7.13 -27.97 -8.66
CA GLN A 172 5.84 -28.25 -8.06
C GLN A 172 5.55 -27.22 -6.96
N LYS A 173 4.34 -26.64 -6.96
CA LYS A 173 3.87 -25.77 -5.88
C LYS A 173 3.78 -26.58 -4.58
N LEU A 174 4.40 -26.09 -3.52
CA LEU A 174 4.47 -26.72 -2.19
C LEU A 174 3.50 -26.02 -1.22
N GLY A 175 3.25 -24.74 -1.44
CA GLY A 175 2.40 -23.92 -0.63
C GLY A 175 2.40 -22.46 -1.08
N THR A 176 1.89 -21.60 -0.26
CA THR A 176 1.81 -20.16 -0.50
C THR A 176 2.33 -19.40 0.73
N CYS A 177 3.29 -18.52 0.52
CA CYS A 177 3.78 -17.59 1.55
C CYS A 177 2.93 -16.32 1.49
N VAL A 178 2.41 -15.90 2.63
CA VAL A 178 1.65 -14.67 2.79
C VAL A 178 2.34 -13.80 3.83
N ILE A 179 2.75 -12.61 3.44
CA ILE A 179 3.44 -11.64 4.28
C ILE A 179 2.49 -10.48 4.49
N PHE A 180 2.14 -10.22 5.74
CA PHE A 180 1.20 -9.17 6.11
C PHE A 180 1.92 -7.92 6.59
N ALA A 181 1.44 -6.76 6.14
CA ALA A 181 1.78 -5.47 6.69
C ALA A 181 0.52 -4.76 7.20
N ARG A 182 0.67 -4.03 8.31
CA ARG A 182 -0.42 -3.32 8.95
C ARG A 182 -0.72 -2.02 8.24
N LEU A 183 -1.96 -1.85 7.82
CA LEU A 183 -2.40 -0.66 7.11
C LEU A 183 -2.50 0.58 8.02
N ASP A 184 -2.78 0.39 9.31
CA ASP A 184 -2.86 1.48 10.29
C ASP A 184 -1.50 2.15 10.55
N LEU A 185 -0.40 1.39 10.51
CA LEU A 185 0.96 1.96 10.57
C LEU A 185 1.26 2.80 9.34
N LEU A 186 0.88 2.31 8.17
CA LEU A 186 0.95 3.04 6.93
C LEU A 186 0.11 4.32 7.00
N GLN A 187 -1.14 4.20 7.42
CA GLN A 187 -2.07 5.32 7.58
C GLN A 187 -1.53 6.40 8.54
N SER A 188 -0.90 6.00 9.64
CA SER A 188 -0.30 6.97 10.57
C SER A 188 0.86 7.74 9.93
N THR A 189 1.68 7.07 9.14
CA THR A 189 2.77 7.70 8.37
C THR A 189 2.22 8.66 7.34
N LEU A 190 1.20 8.24 6.58
CA LEU A 190 0.55 9.07 5.57
C LEU A 190 -0.13 10.30 6.17
N ARG A 191 -0.82 10.14 7.30
CA ARG A 191 -1.43 11.28 8.03
C ARG A 191 -0.40 12.30 8.50
N SER A 192 0.72 11.84 9.03
CA SER A 192 1.78 12.74 9.49
C SER A 192 2.40 13.58 8.37
N ALA A 193 2.25 13.12 7.14
CA ALA A 193 2.76 13.79 5.95
C ALA A 193 1.72 14.72 5.30
N LEU A 194 0.45 14.69 5.68
CA LEU A 194 -0.56 15.58 5.12
C LEU A 194 -0.29 17.04 5.50
N PRO A 195 -0.21 17.97 4.50
CA PRO A 195 0.35 19.30 4.72
C PRO A 195 -0.60 20.26 5.43
N THR A 196 -1.90 20.04 5.31
CA THR A 196 -2.92 20.99 5.80
C THR A 196 -4.20 20.27 6.24
N PRO A 197 -4.96 20.86 7.17
CA PRO A 197 -6.33 20.46 7.41
C PRO A 197 -7.13 20.49 6.10
N GLY A 198 -7.85 19.41 5.81
CA GLY A 198 -8.60 19.26 4.56
C GLY A 198 -7.82 18.66 3.40
N ALA A 199 -6.52 18.36 3.55
CA ALA A 199 -5.81 17.49 2.63
C ALA A 199 -6.22 16.04 2.84
N ALA A 200 -6.31 15.27 1.75
CA ALA A 200 -6.62 13.87 1.79
C ALA A 200 -5.66 13.09 0.88
N LEU A 201 -5.42 11.84 1.24
CA LEU A 201 -4.60 10.93 0.48
C LEU A 201 -5.36 9.63 0.27
N MET A 202 -5.27 9.10 -0.94
CA MET A 202 -5.86 7.82 -1.29
C MET A 202 -4.80 6.91 -1.88
N LEU A 203 -4.94 5.64 -1.54
CA LEU A 203 -4.22 4.54 -2.15
C LEU A 203 -5.24 3.70 -2.92
N ILE A 204 -5.00 3.52 -4.22
CA ILE A 204 -5.94 2.92 -5.15
C ILE A 204 -5.25 1.76 -5.86
N GLU A 205 -5.89 0.60 -5.94
CA GLU A 205 -5.44 -0.55 -6.71
C GLU A 205 -5.74 -0.35 -8.20
N GLN A 206 -5.07 -1.09 -9.09
CA GLN A 206 -5.25 -0.96 -10.55
C GLN A 206 -6.67 -1.22 -11.05
N ASP A 207 -7.47 -1.96 -10.28
CA ASP A 207 -8.89 -2.21 -10.56
C ASP A 207 -9.81 -1.10 -10.01
N GLU A 208 -9.26 0.06 -9.69
CA GLU A 208 -9.95 1.23 -9.13
C GLU A 208 -10.53 1.02 -7.72
N GLN A 209 -10.16 -0.06 -7.03
CA GLN A 209 -10.56 -0.25 -5.63
C GLN A 209 -9.72 0.63 -4.70
N ILE A 210 -10.40 1.39 -3.84
CA ILE A 210 -9.75 2.20 -2.82
C ILE A 210 -9.27 1.28 -1.70
N ILE A 211 -7.95 1.18 -1.55
CA ILE A 211 -7.30 0.41 -0.49
C ILE A 211 -7.32 1.18 0.82
N LEU A 212 -6.97 2.45 0.74
CA LEU A 212 -6.88 3.33 1.89
C LEU A 212 -7.26 4.75 1.49
N CYS A 213 -8.09 5.38 2.30
CA CYS A 213 -8.36 6.81 2.21
C CYS A 213 -8.19 7.44 3.59
N CYS A 214 -7.38 8.46 3.71
CA CYS A 214 -7.22 9.21 4.96
C CYS A 214 -7.21 10.71 4.70
N ASP A 215 -7.97 11.43 5.52
CA ASP A 215 -7.84 12.86 5.67
C ASP A 215 -6.97 13.21 6.89
N ALA A 216 -6.63 14.48 7.05
CA ALA A 216 -5.87 14.97 8.20
C ALA A 216 -6.57 14.73 9.53
N ASP A 217 -7.90 14.66 9.53
CA ASP A 217 -8.74 14.46 10.73
C ASP A 217 -9.01 12.97 11.00
N GLY A 218 -8.62 12.09 10.06
CA GLY A 218 -8.78 10.64 10.19
C GLY A 218 -10.12 10.10 9.75
N ASN A 219 -10.93 10.92 9.09
CA ASN A 219 -12.17 10.45 8.52
C ASN A 219 -11.91 9.73 7.20
N THR A 220 -12.59 8.62 7.01
CA THR A 220 -12.60 7.94 5.73
C THR A 220 -13.46 8.76 4.76
N LEU A 221 -12.87 9.27 3.70
CA LEU A 221 -13.64 9.95 2.66
C LEU A 221 -14.49 8.93 1.88
N SER A 222 -15.72 8.77 2.29
CA SER A 222 -16.68 7.84 1.69
C SER A 222 -17.35 8.36 0.40
N LEU A 223 -16.90 9.51 -0.15
CA LEU A 223 -17.67 10.26 -1.14
C LEU A 223 -16.83 10.79 -2.30
N LEU A 224 -16.00 9.94 -2.91
CA LEU A 224 -15.46 10.28 -4.21
C LEU A 224 -16.37 9.72 -5.30
N PRO A 225 -16.65 10.49 -6.37
CA PRO A 225 -17.35 9.97 -7.53
C PRO A 225 -16.58 8.81 -8.15
N GLU A 226 -17.26 7.78 -8.63
CA GLU A 226 -16.64 6.63 -9.33
C GLU A 226 -15.77 7.07 -10.52
N SER A 227 -16.09 8.21 -11.16
CA SER A 227 -15.29 8.81 -12.24
C SER A 227 -13.97 9.44 -11.79
N PHE A 228 -13.72 9.56 -10.49
CA PHE A 228 -12.53 10.24 -9.98
C PHE A 228 -11.24 9.47 -10.31
N CYS A 229 -11.29 8.14 -10.23
CA CYS A 229 -10.13 7.30 -10.47
C CYS A 229 -9.71 7.29 -11.96
N SER A 230 -10.68 7.31 -12.89
CA SER A 230 -10.40 7.31 -14.32
C SER A 230 -9.72 8.59 -14.79
N ASP A 231 -10.08 9.73 -14.19
CA ASP A 231 -9.53 11.03 -14.56
C ASP A 231 -8.10 11.27 -14.01
N MET A 232 -7.69 10.48 -13.02
CA MET A 232 -6.39 10.60 -12.34
C MET A 232 -5.26 9.76 -12.97
N ALA A 233 -5.59 8.85 -13.88
CA ALA A 233 -4.62 7.89 -14.45
C ALA A 233 -3.47 8.54 -15.23
N ASP A 234 -3.60 9.81 -15.63
CA ASP A 234 -2.65 10.48 -16.53
C ASP A 234 -1.51 11.24 -15.82
N GLY A 235 -1.41 11.19 -14.48
CA GLY A 235 -0.31 11.85 -13.74
C GLY A 235 -0.25 13.36 -13.86
N LEU A 236 -1.31 13.99 -14.33
CA LEU A 236 -1.42 15.43 -14.48
C LEU A 236 -2.03 16.05 -13.22
N GLN A 237 -1.47 17.19 -12.80
CA GLN A 237 -2.09 18.00 -11.75
C GLN A 237 -3.44 18.51 -12.22
N HIS A 238 -4.51 18.06 -11.60
CA HIS A 238 -5.87 18.50 -11.89
C HIS A 238 -6.44 19.32 -10.74
N SER A 239 -7.37 20.20 -11.04
CA SER A 239 -8.21 20.82 -10.03
C SER A 239 -9.57 20.13 -10.01
N LEU A 240 -9.93 19.56 -8.87
CA LEU A 240 -11.21 18.92 -8.64
C LEU A 240 -12.10 19.80 -7.79
N THR A 241 -13.34 20.00 -8.20
CA THR A 241 -14.32 20.75 -7.40
C THR A 241 -15.35 19.79 -6.81
N LEU A 242 -15.30 19.60 -5.50
CA LEU A 242 -16.24 18.81 -4.73
C LEU A 242 -16.98 19.71 -3.73
N ASN A 243 -18.32 19.62 -3.67
CA ASN A 243 -19.14 20.39 -2.73
C ASN A 243 -18.82 21.89 -2.68
N LYS A 244 -18.55 22.52 -3.84
CA LYS A 244 -18.15 23.95 -4.00
C LYS A 244 -16.73 24.27 -3.47
N THR A 245 -15.95 23.29 -3.08
CA THR A 245 -14.54 23.47 -2.71
C THR A 245 -13.67 22.90 -3.82
N THR A 246 -12.71 23.69 -4.28
CA THR A 246 -11.73 23.26 -5.30
C THR A 246 -10.51 22.69 -4.62
N TYR A 247 -10.17 21.47 -4.96
CA TYR A 247 -8.98 20.74 -4.48
C TYR A 247 -7.93 20.72 -5.59
N LEU A 248 -6.69 20.84 -5.21
CA LEU A 248 -5.56 20.52 -6.07
C LEU A 248 -5.27 19.02 -5.87
N THR A 249 -5.25 18.27 -6.98
CA THR A 249 -5.01 16.84 -6.98
C THR A 249 -3.74 16.51 -7.73
N ASP A 250 -3.02 15.50 -7.27
CA ASP A 250 -1.84 14.94 -7.91
C ASP A 250 -1.84 13.42 -7.71
N SER A 251 -1.24 12.66 -8.61
CA SER A 251 -1.21 11.20 -8.56
C SER A 251 0.19 10.66 -8.83
N LEU A 252 0.52 9.53 -8.23
CA LEU A 252 1.78 8.82 -8.41
C LEU A 252 1.51 7.32 -8.46
N LEU A 253 2.08 6.65 -9.47
CA LEU A 253 2.06 5.19 -9.58
C LEU A 253 3.11 4.58 -8.64
N LEU A 254 2.70 3.64 -7.79
CA LEU A 254 3.60 2.84 -6.95
C LEU A 254 4.08 1.63 -7.74
N SER A 255 5.28 1.72 -8.29
CA SER A 255 5.81 0.74 -9.23
C SER A 255 6.06 -0.63 -8.61
N SER A 256 6.38 -0.69 -7.31
CA SER A 256 6.65 -1.94 -6.59
C SER A 256 5.39 -2.74 -6.27
N MET A 257 4.26 -2.06 -6.09
CA MET A 257 3.00 -2.66 -5.67
C MET A 257 1.99 -2.80 -6.82
N GLY A 258 2.17 -2.02 -7.89
CA GLY A 258 1.20 -1.92 -8.98
C GLY A 258 -0.06 -1.13 -8.59
N TRP A 259 0.08 -0.18 -7.66
CA TRP A 259 -1.00 0.67 -7.12
C TRP A 259 -0.84 2.12 -7.55
#